data_29418d0fa8d376871922dce2d5ab543d
#
_entry.id   29418d0fa8d376871922dce2d5ab543d
#
_cell.length_a   1.000
_cell.length_b   1.000
_cell.length_c   1.000
_cell.angle_alpha   90.00
_cell.angle_beta   90.00
_cell.angle_gamma   90.00
#
_symmetry.space_group_name_H-M   'P 1'
#
loop_
_entity.id
_entity.type
_entity.pdbx_description
1 polymer ?
#
loop_
_entity_poly.entity_id
_entity_poly.type
_entity_poly.pdbx_seq_one_letter_code
_entity_poly.pdbx_strand_id
1 'polypeptide(L)'
;MMRIDSLKTTPDRAGRYWLSLEDGTKMALYRQTVEDFALYAGMELSDEVLENLREAAGAMSAKMRAVRIVTASSVSKKDLQQRLVQKGEDPKQASEAVAWMEQMHLVDDTETARQIVSRCASRGYGINRAKQMLYEKKIPKFYWDEALTAFPNQTPVILAFLRTRLNGNDDPKEVKKAIDALMRRGHIYSEIRSALGCMSVETDEFPEET
;
A
#
# COMPACT_ATOMS: atom_id res chain seq x y z
N MET A 1 -5.25 -42.28 -5.69
CA MET A 1 -4.37 -42.24 -4.48
C MET A 1 -2.99 -41.81 -4.89
N MET A 2 -2.34 -40.97 -4.11
CA MET A 2 -1.02 -40.39 -4.40
C MET A 2 -0.12 -40.55 -3.18
N ARG A 3 1.10 -41.06 -3.36
CA ARG A 3 2.03 -41.29 -2.25
C ARG A 3 2.99 -40.12 -2.08
N ILE A 4 3.27 -39.77 -0.82
CA ILE A 4 4.32 -38.80 -0.47
C ILE A 4 5.68 -39.52 -0.59
N ASP A 5 6.49 -39.13 -1.57
CA ASP A 5 7.84 -39.66 -1.75
C ASP A 5 8.79 -39.13 -0.67
N SER A 6 8.75 -37.83 -0.44
CA SER A 6 9.58 -37.21 0.59
C SER A 6 8.95 -35.96 1.19
N LEU A 7 9.25 -35.70 2.46
CA LEU A 7 8.94 -34.45 3.17
C LEU A 7 10.21 -33.97 3.89
N LYS A 8 10.69 -32.78 3.54
CA LYS A 8 11.85 -32.19 4.23
C LYS A 8 11.52 -31.91 5.70
N THR A 9 12.39 -32.33 6.59
CA THR A 9 12.23 -32.13 8.05
C THR A 9 12.62 -30.73 8.52
N THR A 10 13.36 -29.97 7.69
CA THR A 10 13.80 -28.62 8.00
C THR A 10 13.24 -27.63 6.99
N PRO A 11 12.73 -26.47 7.43
CA PRO A 11 12.20 -25.45 6.53
C PRO A 11 13.31 -24.74 5.76
N ASP A 12 12.95 -24.19 4.60
CA ASP A 12 13.81 -23.26 3.87
C ASP A 12 13.87 -21.88 4.58
N ARG A 13 14.65 -20.93 4.01
CA ARG A 13 14.78 -19.57 4.55
C ARG A 13 13.46 -18.80 4.65
N ALA A 14 12.45 -19.23 3.93
CA ALA A 14 11.10 -18.63 3.98
C ALA A 14 10.14 -19.35 4.93
N GLY A 15 10.63 -20.34 5.70
CA GLY A 15 9.85 -21.13 6.64
C GLY A 15 8.98 -22.20 5.98
N ARG A 16 9.32 -22.63 4.74
CA ARG A 16 8.54 -23.61 3.98
C ARG A 16 9.19 -24.99 4.02
N TYR A 17 8.37 -26.00 4.21
CA TYR A 17 8.70 -27.42 4.10
C TYR A 17 8.38 -27.90 2.69
N TRP A 18 9.29 -28.62 2.08
CA TRP A 18 9.10 -29.15 0.73
C TRP A 18 8.63 -30.59 0.79
N LEU A 19 7.47 -30.84 0.23
CA LEU A 19 6.88 -32.15 0.01
C LEU A 19 7.05 -32.51 -1.47
N SER A 20 7.45 -33.75 -1.75
CA SER A 20 7.47 -34.31 -3.10
C SER A 20 6.54 -35.51 -3.15
N LEU A 21 5.72 -35.58 -4.20
CA LEU A 21 4.84 -36.71 -4.48
C LEU A 21 5.52 -37.69 -5.46
N GLU A 22 5.02 -38.91 -5.55
CA GLU A 22 5.56 -39.96 -6.42
C GLU A 22 5.52 -39.64 -7.92
N ASP A 23 4.62 -38.75 -8.35
CA ASP A 23 4.53 -38.22 -9.72
C ASP A 23 5.56 -37.13 -10.01
N GLY A 24 6.41 -36.78 -9.05
CA GLY A 24 7.42 -35.71 -9.15
C GLY A 24 6.87 -34.32 -8.81
N THR A 25 5.58 -34.18 -8.53
CA THR A 25 4.99 -32.88 -8.07
C THR A 25 5.63 -32.45 -6.76
N LYS A 26 5.98 -31.15 -6.67
CA LYS A 26 6.53 -30.55 -5.46
C LYS A 26 5.60 -29.48 -4.90
N MET A 27 5.41 -29.53 -3.60
CA MET A 27 4.58 -28.56 -2.87
C MET A 27 5.40 -27.90 -1.76
N ALA A 28 5.24 -26.58 -1.62
CA ALA A 28 5.83 -25.83 -0.52
C ALA A 28 4.75 -25.63 0.54
N LEU A 29 4.96 -26.18 1.73
CA LEU A 29 4.01 -26.18 2.84
C LEU A 29 4.56 -25.35 3.99
N TYR A 30 3.71 -24.77 4.78
CA TYR A 30 4.09 -24.19 6.08
C TYR A 30 3.85 -25.22 7.20
N ARG A 31 4.53 -25.01 8.31
CA ARG A 31 4.50 -25.92 9.47
C ARG A 31 3.07 -26.29 9.88
N GLN A 32 2.19 -25.29 9.99
CA GLN A 32 0.80 -25.51 10.36
C GLN A 32 0.10 -26.50 9.41
N THR A 33 0.28 -26.36 8.10
CA THR A 33 -0.31 -27.30 7.12
C THR A 33 0.24 -28.71 7.28
N VAL A 34 1.55 -28.86 7.55
CA VAL A 34 2.17 -30.18 7.78
C VAL A 34 1.58 -30.85 9.03
N GLU A 35 1.37 -30.08 10.11
CA GLU A 35 0.81 -30.54 11.37
C GLU A 35 -0.69 -30.86 11.24
N ASP A 36 -1.49 -29.98 10.61
CA ASP A 36 -2.93 -30.13 10.43
C ASP A 36 -3.30 -31.39 9.65
N PHE A 37 -2.50 -31.74 8.64
CA PHE A 37 -2.68 -32.93 7.82
C PHE A 37 -1.85 -34.14 8.32
N ALA A 38 -1.10 -33.99 9.43
CA ALA A 38 -0.22 -35.03 10.00
C ALA A 38 0.68 -35.70 8.93
N LEU A 39 1.27 -34.90 8.05
CA LEU A 39 2.01 -35.39 6.87
C LEU A 39 3.34 -36.05 7.25
N TYR A 40 3.64 -37.18 6.62
CA TYR A 40 4.93 -37.86 6.73
C TYR A 40 5.32 -38.55 5.41
N ALA A 41 6.60 -38.82 5.23
CA ALA A 41 7.10 -39.53 4.06
C ALA A 41 6.57 -40.97 4.00
N GLY A 42 6.07 -41.39 2.85
CA GLY A 42 5.44 -42.69 2.64
C GLY A 42 3.92 -42.72 2.87
N MET A 43 3.31 -41.61 3.35
CA MET A 43 1.87 -41.49 3.52
C MET A 43 1.15 -41.56 2.17
N GLU A 44 0.05 -42.31 2.10
CA GLU A 44 -0.84 -42.34 0.93
C GLU A 44 -1.99 -41.34 1.12
N LEU A 45 -2.19 -40.51 0.12
CA LEU A 45 -3.23 -39.48 0.10
C LEU A 45 -4.33 -39.91 -0.88
N SER A 46 -5.59 -39.86 -0.44
CA SER A 46 -6.73 -39.94 -1.38
C SER A 46 -6.75 -38.65 -2.25
N ASP A 47 -7.43 -38.72 -3.39
CA ASP A 47 -7.56 -37.56 -4.28
C ASP A 47 -8.26 -36.40 -3.57
N GLU A 48 -9.23 -36.69 -2.71
CA GLU A 48 -9.90 -35.68 -1.87
C GLU A 48 -8.96 -35.02 -0.86
N VAL A 49 -8.16 -35.82 -0.14
CA VAL A 49 -7.17 -35.31 0.83
C VAL A 49 -6.10 -34.49 0.13
N LEU A 50 -5.65 -34.92 -1.05
CA LEU A 50 -4.68 -34.18 -1.84
C LEU A 50 -5.21 -32.82 -2.31
N GLU A 51 -6.48 -32.76 -2.73
CA GLU A 51 -7.10 -31.48 -3.13
C GLU A 51 -7.26 -30.54 -1.94
N ASN A 52 -7.75 -31.03 -0.80
CA ASN A 52 -7.83 -30.28 0.44
C ASN A 52 -6.46 -29.77 0.89
N LEU A 53 -5.41 -30.59 0.75
CA LEU A 53 -4.03 -30.19 1.04
C LEU A 53 -3.54 -29.06 0.12
N ARG A 54 -3.86 -29.13 -1.19
CA ARG A 54 -3.51 -28.07 -2.14
C ARG A 54 -4.19 -26.76 -1.80
N GLU A 55 -5.49 -26.81 -1.47
CA GLU A 55 -6.25 -25.63 -1.06
C GLU A 55 -5.67 -25.00 0.23
N ALA A 56 -5.42 -25.83 1.25
CA ALA A 56 -4.84 -25.38 2.51
C ALA A 56 -3.43 -24.81 2.34
N ALA A 57 -2.59 -25.45 1.51
CA ALA A 57 -1.25 -24.98 1.20
C ALA A 57 -1.26 -23.61 0.52
N GLY A 58 -2.16 -23.42 -0.46
CA GLY A 58 -2.33 -22.15 -1.15
C GLY A 58 -2.86 -21.06 -0.23
N ALA A 59 -3.88 -21.34 0.58
CA ALA A 59 -4.41 -20.39 1.54
C ALA A 59 -3.34 -19.93 2.55
N MET A 60 -2.54 -20.85 3.05
CA MET A 60 -1.44 -20.52 3.97
C MET A 60 -0.32 -19.73 3.25
N SER A 61 -0.01 -20.06 1.98
CA SER A 61 0.94 -19.30 1.16
C SER A 61 0.51 -17.84 1.02
N ALA A 62 -0.75 -17.62 0.65
CA ALA A 62 -1.32 -16.27 0.50
C ALA A 62 -1.27 -15.48 1.82
N LYS A 63 -1.66 -16.09 2.97
CA LYS A 63 -1.58 -15.47 4.29
C LYS A 63 -0.14 -15.08 4.66
N MET A 64 0.81 -15.99 4.53
CA MET A 64 2.21 -15.74 4.87
C MET A 64 2.87 -14.70 3.96
N ARG A 65 2.45 -14.62 2.70
CA ARG A 65 2.88 -13.60 1.77
C ARG A 65 2.27 -12.24 2.11
N ALA A 66 0.99 -12.22 2.48
CA ALA A 66 0.31 -11.01 2.95
C ALA A 66 1.01 -10.40 4.16
N VAL A 67 1.33 -11.21 5.18
CA VAL A 67 2.10 -10.79 6.36
C VAL A 67 3.41 -10.12 5.95
N ARG A 68 4.19 -10.72 5.04
CA ARG A 68 5.47 -10.15 4.58
C ARG A 68 5.29 -8.81 3.86
N ILE A 69 4.22 -8.66 3.06
CA ILE A 69 3.94 -7.40 2.35
C ILE A 69 3.59 -6.30 3.34
N VAL A 70 2.72 -6.59 4.29
CA VAL A 70 2.22 -5.60 5.28
C VAL A 70 3.33 -5.18 6.25
N THR A 71 4.18 -6.11 6.68
CA THR A 71 5.32 -5.77 7.56
C THR A 71 6.38 -4.93 6.86
N ALA A 72 6.49 -5.03 5.54
CA ALA A 72 7.46 -4.25 4.76
C ALA A 72 6.96 -2.84 4.38
N SER A 73 5.65 -2.64 4.25
CA SER A 73 5.08 -1.35 3.82
C SER A 73 3.59 -1.23 4.13
N SER A 74 3.14 -0.01 4.44
CA SER A 74 1.72 0.30 4.52
C SER A 74 1.06 0.14 3.13
N VAL A 75 0.00 -0.67 3.06
CA VAL A 75 -0.73 -1.00 1.84
C VAL A 75 -2.24 -0.95 2.10
N SER A 76 -3.03 -0.62 1.07
CA SER A 76 -4.48 -0.78 1.14
C SER A 76 -4.89 -2.24 0.91
N LYS A 77 -6.12 -2.59 1.31
CA LYS A 77 -6.72 -3.91 1.03
C LYS A 77 -6.64 -4.24 -0.47
N LYS A 78 -7.03 -3.30 -1.32
CA LYS A 78 -6.99 -3.47 -2.79
C LYS A 78 -5.56 -3.63 -3.33
N ASP A 79 -4.60 -2.85 -2.83
CA ASP A 79 -3.21 -2.96 -3.24
C ASP A 79 -2.60 -4.28 -2.78
N LEU A 80 -2.90 -4.73 -1.55
CA LEU A 80 -2.48 -6.02 -1.02
C LEU A 80 -2.99 -7.18 -1.88
N GLN A 81 -4.29 -7.20 -2.18
CA GLN A 81 -4.89 -8.25 -3.01
C GLN A 81 -4.23 -8.32 -4.40
N GLN A 82 -4.04 -7.17 -5.06
CA GLN A 82 -3.40 -7.13 -6.36
C GLN A 82 -1.95 -7.62 -6.32
N ARG A 83 -1.19 -7.27 -5.28
CA ARG A 83 0.18 -7.74 -5.11
C ARG A 83 0.25 -9.24 -4.87
N LEU A 84 -0.70 -9.81 -4.13
CA LEU A 84 -0.77 -11.25 -3.92
C LEU A 84 -0.99 -11.98 -5.25
N VAL A 85 -1.98 -11.55 -6.04
CA VAL A 85 -2.27 -12.13 -7.36
C VAL A 85 -1.08 -11.97 -8.32
N GLN A 86 -0.45 -10.79 -8.38
CA GLN A 86 0.75 -10.55 -9.19
C GLN A 86 1.93 -11.44 -8.81
N LYS A 87 1.98 -11.90 -7.55
CA LYS A 87 3.00 -12.84 -7.06
C LYS A 87 2.60 -14.30 -7.24
N GLY A 88 1.51 -14.58 -7.96
CA GLY A 88 1.06 -15.91 -8.32
C GLY A 88 0.14 -16.59 -7.32
N GLU A 89 -0.39 -15.87 -6.33
CA GLU A 89 -1.43 -16.43 -5.47
C GLU A 89 -2.77 -16.47 -6.23
N ASP A 90 -3.57 -17.50 -5.95
CA ASP A 90 -4.92 -17.62 -6.49
C ASP A 90 -5.80 -16.43 -6.07
N PRO A 91 -6.64 -15.86 -6.95
CA PRO A 91 -7.45 -14.68 -6.63
C PRO A 91 -8.39 -14.88 -5.43
N LYS A 92 -9.00 -16.07 -5.26
CA LYS A 92 -9.87 -16.41 -4.12
C LYS A 92 -9.05 -16.43 -2.83
N GLN A 93 -7.93 -17.14 -2.83
CA GLN A 93 -7.01 -17.23 -1.68
C GLN A 93 -6.39 -15.87 -1.32
N ALA A 94 -6.08 -15.05 -2.32
CA ALA A 94 -5.63 -13.68 -2.11
C ALA A 94 -6.70 -12.81 -1.42
N SER A 95 -7.98 -12.94 -1.83
CA SER A 95 -9.10 -12.25 -1.20
C SER A 95 -9.31 -12.69 0.25
N GLU A 96 -9.28 -13.99 0.51
CA GLU A 96 -9.39 -14.57 1.85
C GLU A 96 -8.25 -14.15 2.77
N ALA A 97 -7.02 -14.11 2.24
CA ALA A 97 -5.86 -13.62 2.98
C ALA A 97 -6.00 -12.13 3.35
N VAL A 98 -6.54 -11.29 2.46
CA VAL A 98 -6.81 -9.87 2.75
C VAL A 98 -7.88 -9.73 3.83
N ALA A 99 -8.98 -10.50 3.74
CA ALA A 99 -10.03 -10.50 4.76
C ALA A 99 -9.51 -10.93 6.13
N TRP A 100 -8.64 -11.95 6.16
CA TRP A 100 -7.99 -12.38 7.40
C TRP A 100 -7.07 -11.27 7.98
N MET A 101 -6.30 -10.58 7.13
CA MET A 101 -5.45 -9.45 7.57
C MET A 101 -6.27 -8.29 8.14
N GLU A 102 -7.45 -8.03 7.56
CA GLU A 102 -8.39 -7.04 8.08
C GLU A 102 -8.96 -7.44 9.44
N GLN A 103 -9.40 -8.70 9.61
CA GLN A 103 -9.89 -9.23 10.89
C GLN A 103 -8.82 -9.14 12.01
N MET A 104 -7.56 -9.31 11.65
CA MET A 104 -6.42 -9.17 12.57
C MET A 104 -6.00 -7.70 12.78
N HIS A 105 -6.72 -6.74 12.21
CA HIS A 105 -6.39 -5.31 12.24
C HIS A 105 -4.98 -4.97 11.74
N LEU A 106 -4.43 -5.81 10.86
CA LEU A 106 -3.11 -5.59 10.24
C LEU A 106 -3.19 -4.76 8.96
N VAL A 107 -4.37 -4.65 8.37
CA VAL A 107 -4.68 -3.78 7.22
C VAL A 107 -5.99 -3.06 7.50
N ASP A 108 -5.91 -1.72 7.48
CA ASP A 108 -7.05 -0.82 7.65
C ASP A 108 -6.90 0.35 6.68
N ASP A 109 -7.84 0.46 5.73
CA ASP A 109 -7.83 1.52 4.72
C ASP A 109 -8.12 2.90 5.31
N THR A 110 -8.91 3.00 6.39
CA THR A 110 -9.19 4.25 7.10
C THR A 110 -7.92 4.78 7.74
N GLU A 111 -7.25 3.95 8.53
CA GLU A 111 -6.00 4.33 9.19
C GLU A 111 -4.88 4.59 8.17
N THR A 112 -4.79 3.79 7.12
CA THR A 112 -3.84 4.00 6.02
C THR A 112 -4.07 5.35 5.34
N ALA A 113 -5.35 5.73 5.10
CA ALA A 113 -5.69 7.03 4.52
C ALA A 113 -5.27 8.19 5.43
N ARG A 114 -5.57 8.12 6.72
CA ARG A 114 -5.16 9.12 7.73
C ARG A 114 -3.64 9.29 7.79
N GLN A 115 -2.88 8.18 7.78
CA GLN A 115 -1.42 8.21 7.78
C GLN A 115 -0.83 8.85 6.52
N ILE A 116 -1.40 8.57 5.33
CA ILE A 116 -0.99 9.20 4.07
C ILE A 116 -1.20 10.72 4.16
N VAL A 117 -2.38 11.16 4.57
CA VAL A 117 -2.75 12.56 4.69
C VAL A 117 -1.86 13.29 5.68
N SER A 118 -1.68 12.74 6.88
CA SER A 118 -0.80 13.28 7.92
C SER A 118 0.66 13.40 7.44
N ARG A 119 1.17 12.38 6.76
CA ARG A 119 2.52 12.38 6.20
C ARG A 119 2.70 13.43 5.09
N CYS A 120 1.68 13.65 4.26
CA CYS A 120 1.71 14.72 3.26
C CYS A 120 1.77 16.09 3.94
N ALA A 121 0.92 16.32 4.91
CA ALA A 121 0.87 17.57 5.66
C ALA A 121 2.21 17.87 6.37
N SER A 122 2.77 16.90 7.09
CA SER A 122 4.05 17.05 7.81
C SER A 122 5.25 17.31 6.91
N ARG A 123 5.18 16.89 5.63
CA ARG A 123 6.22 17.15 4.63
C ARG A 123 6.02 18.45 3.85
N GLY A 124 5.01 19.24 4.19
CA GLY A 124 4.67 20.47 3.51
C GLY A 124 4.18 20.26 2.08
N TYR A 125 3.49 19.13 1.82
CA TYR A 125 2.78 18.91 0.57
C TYR A 125 1.34 19.45 0.68
N GLY A 126 0.79 19.90 -0.46
CA GLY A 126 -0.59 20.35 -0.56
C GLY A 126 -1.59 19.18 -0.64
N ILE A 127 -2.86 19.52 -0.47
CA ILE A 127 -3.98 18.55 -0.43
C ILE A 127 -4.10 17.72 -1.72
N ASN A 128 -3.77 18.32 -2.89
CA ASN A 128 -3.83 17.58 -4.17
C ASN A 128 -2.77 16.47 -4.23
N ARG A 129 -1.60 16.67 -3.61
CA ARG A 129 -0.60 15.60 -3.49
C ARG A 129 -1.08 14.49 -2.56
N ALA A 130 -1.77 14.83 -1.46
CA ALA A 130 -2.39 13.83 -0.59
C ALA A 130 -3.43 13.00 -1.36
N LYS A 131 -4.33 13.64 -2.12
CA LYS A 131 -5.32 12.97 -2.97
C LYS A 131 -4.64 12.05 -4.00
N GLN A 132 -3.58 12.52 -4.64
CA GLN A 132 -2.82 11.71 -5.58
C GLN A 132 -2.21 10.46 -4.91
N MET A 133 -1.63 10.61 -3.72
CA MET A 133 -1.05 9.48 -2.97
C MET A 133 -2.12 8.48 -2.52
N LEU A 134 -3.30 8.95 -2.11
CA LEU A 134 -4.44 8.08 -1.81
C LEU A 134 -4.85 7.25 -3.03
N TYR A 135 -4.89 7.89 -4.20
CA TYR A 135 -5.17 7.21 -5.48
C TYR A 135 -4.09 6.18 -5.85
N GLU A 136 -2.81 6.57 -5.80
CA GLU A 136 -1.66 5.70 -6.08
C GLU A 136 -1.64 4.47 -5.16
N LYS A 137 -2.04 4.64 -3.91
CA LYS A 137 -2.18 3.57 -2.90
C LYS A 137 -3.49 2.80 -3.01
N LYS A 138 -4.33 3.12 -4.00
CA LYS A 138 -5.61 2.45 -4.29
C LYS A 138 -6.57 2.46 -3.11
N ILE A 139 -6.49 3.49 -2.26
CA ILE A 139 -7.46 3.69 -1.19
C ILE A 139 -8.82 4.02 -1.83
N PRO A 140 -9.91 3.34 -1.48
CA PRO A 140 -11.24 3.66 -1.98
C PRO A 140 -11.64 5.10 -1.64
N LYS A 141 -12.26 5.81 -2.59
CA LYS A 141 -12.64 7.23 -2.43
C LYS A 141 -13.52 7.48 -1.21
N PHE A 142 -14.30 6.50 -0.83
CA PHE A 142 -15.16 6.54 0.35
C PHE A 142 -14.41 6.94 1.65
N TYR A 143 -13.12 6.57 1.78
CA TYR A 143 -12.30 6.92 2.96
C TYR A 143 -11.59 8.27 2.84
N TRP A 144 -11.68 8.95 1.67
CA TRP A 144 -10.90 10.16 1.43
C TRP A 144 -11.42 11.36 2.19
N ASP A 145 -12.74 11.56 2.20
CA ASP A 145 -13.36 12.76 2.77
C ASP A 145 -13.05 12.88 4.26
N GLU A 146 -13.22 11.79 5.01
CA GLU A 146 -12.90 11.76 6.43
C GLU A 146 -11.40 12.03 6.66
N ALA A 147 -10.50 11.37 5.92
CA ALA A 147 -9.08 11.55 6.09
C ALA A 147 -8.63 12.98 5.73
N LEU A 148 -9.19 13.57 4.67
CA LEU A 148 -8.84 14.91 4.21
C LEU A 148 -9.43 16.03 5.10
N THR A 149 -10.48 15.76 5.88
CA THR A 149 -11.02 16.73 6.85
C THR A 149 -9.96 17.16 7.88
N ALA A 150 -9.04 16.27 8.23
CA ALA A 150 -7.94 16.55 9.14
C ALA A 150 -6.75 17.27 8.47
N PHE A 151 -6.84 17.61 7.17
CA PHE A 151 -5.74 18.29 6.47
C PHE A 151 -5.59 19.71 6.98
N PRO A 152 -4.42 20.14 7.49
CA PRO A 152 -4.26 21.44 8.13
C PRO A 152 -4.28 22.57 7.10
N ASN A 153 -4.58 23.79 7.59
CA ASN A 153 -4.45 25.00 6.78
C ASN A 153 -3.02 25.12 6.23
N GLN A 154 -2.90 25.28 4.93
CA GLN A 154 -1.61 25.31 4.22
C GLN A 154 -0.98 26.69 4.12
N THR A 155 -1.70 27.75 4.43
CA THR A 155 -1.21 29.13 4.33
C THR A 155 0.14 29.35 5.02
N PRO A 156 0.37 28.87 6.26
CA PRO A 156 1.68 29.05 6.91
C PRO A 156 2.83 28.37 6.17
N VAL A 157 2.57 27.16 5.63
CA VAL A 157 3.57 26.37 4.89
C VAL A 157 3.90 27.05 3.56
N ILE A 158 2.89 27.54 2.84
CA ILE A 158 3.03 28.26 1.58
C ILE A 158 3.81 29.55 1.81
N LEU A 159 3.45 30.34 2.83
CA LEU A 159 4.16 31.59 3.18
C LEU A 159 5.61 31.34 3.53
N ALA A 160 5.92 30.34 4.34
CA ALA A 160 7.28 29.98 4.69
C ALA A 160 8.11 29.61 3.44
N PHE A 161 7.53 28.83 2.53
CA PHE A 161 8.17 28.49 1.27
C PHE A 161 8.42 29.71 0.38
N LEU A 162 7.42 30.58 0.20
CA LEU A 162 7.53 31.79 -0.62
C LEU A 162 8.58 32.75 -0.06
N ARG A 163 8.58 32.99 1.25
CA ARG A 163 9.58 33.86 1.92
C ARG A 163 10.99 33.34 1.69
N THR A 164 11.21 32.05 1.87
CA THR A 164 12.54 31.44 1.66
C THR A 164 12.95 31.47 0.19
N ARG A 165 12.00 31.21 -0.73
CA ARG A 165 12.30 31.07 -2.15
C ARG A 165 12.51 32.42 -2.84
N LEU A 166 11.68 33.40 -2.51
CA LEU A 166 11.72 34.74 -3.13
C LEU A 166 12.72 35.65 -2.42
N ASN A 167 12.89 35.52 -1.09
CA ASN A 167 13.82 36.33 -0.30
C ASN A 167 13.71 37.86 -0.59
N GLY A 168 12.48 38.36 -0.74
CA GLY A 168 12.21 39.75 -1.10
C GLY A 168 12.33 40.09 -2.58
N ASN A 169 12.60 39.12 -3.45
CA ASN A 169 12.62 39.31 -4.88
C ASN A 169 11.19 39.19 -5.46
N ASP A 170 10.72 40.22 -6.12
CA ASP A 170 9.42 40.35 -6.76
C ASP A 170 9.46 40.20 -8.28
N ASP A 171 10.60 39.75 -8.85
CA ASP A 171 10.71 39.48 -10.29
C ASP A 171 9.60 38.47 -10.71
N PRO A 172 8.73 38.84 -11.67
CA PRO A 172 7.62 38.00 -12.11
C PRO A 172 8.03 36.56 -12.52
N LYS A 173 9.23 36.41 -13.10
CA LYS A 173 9.76 35.09 -13.49
C LYS A 173 10.09 34.24 -12.28
N GLU A 174 10.65 34.81 -11.21
CA GLU A 174 10.95 34.07 -9.98
C GLU A 174 9.67 33.76 -9.19
N VAL A 175 8.72 34.69 -9.16
CA VAL A 175 7.39 34.46 -8.57
C VAL A 175 6.69 33.31 -9.28
N LYS A 176 6.67 33.31 -10.63
CA LYS A 176 6.09 32.20 -11.40
C LYS A 176 6.75 30.86 -11.08
N LYS A 177 8.07 30.81 -11.02
CA LYS A 177 8.81 29.59 -10.65
C LYS A 177 8.45 29.09 -9.24
N ALA A 178 8.22 30.00 -8.31
CA ALA A 178 7.79 29.66 -6.95
C ALA A 178 6.37 29.07 -6.93
N ILE A 179 5.44 29.69 -7.68
CA ILE A 179 4.07 29.18 -7.88
C ILE A 179 4.11 27.77 -8.47
N ASP A 180 4.82 27.58 -9.57
CA ASP A 180 4.94 26.27 -10.24
C ASP A 180 5.52 25.19 -9.30
N ALA A 181 6.47 25.58 -8.44
CA ALA A 181 7.03 24.67 -7.45
C ALA A 181 6.01 24.24 -6.39
N LEU A 182 5.16 25.17 -5.92
CA LEU A 182 4.08 24.88 -4.98
C LEU A 182 2.97 24.04 -5.62
N MET A 183 2.60 24.35 -6.88
CA MET A 183 1.65 23.56 -7.66
C MET A 183 2.14 22.11 -7.82
N ARG A 184 3.40 21.88 -8.17
CA ARG A 184 4.00 20.54 -8.22
C ARG A 184 4.01 19.82 -6.88
N ARG A 185 4.01 20.55 -5.77
CA ARG A 185 3.84 20.01 -4.42
C ARG A 185 2.40 19.72 -4.04
N GLY A 186 1.46 20.08 -4.93
CA GLY A 186 0.02 19.80 -4.77
C GLY A 186 -0.75 20.84 -3.96
N HIS A 187 -0.20 22.07 -3.78
CA HIS A 187 -0.96 23.17 -3.22
C HIS A 187 -1.99 23.70 -4.21
N ILE A 188 -3.06 24.30 -3.72
CA ILE A 188 -4.14 24.87 -4.54
C ILE A 188 -3.72 26.28 -4.98
N TYR A 189 -3.90 26.61 -6.25
CA TYR A 189 -3.51 27.90 -6.81
C TYR A 189 -4.13 29.09 -6.07
N SER A 190 -5.41 29.03 -5.70
CA SER A 190 -6.08 30.10 -4.93
C SER A 190 -5.45 30.33 -3.56
N GLU A 191 -4.98 29.28 -2.87
CA GLU A 191 -4.27 29.40 -1.60
C GLU A 191 -2.88 30.07 -1.80
N ILE A 192 -2.19 29.69 -2.87
CA ILE A 192 -0.88 30.28 -3.24
C ILE A 192 -1.05 31.77 -3.55
N ARG A 193 -2.07 32.13 -4.34
CA ARG A 193 -2.38 33.52 -4.69
C ARG A 193 -2.71 34.33 -3.45
N SER A 194 -3.56 33.81 -2.55
CA SER A 194 -3.87 34.46 -1.27
C SER A 194 -2.62 34.69 -0.42
N ALA A 195 -1.71 33.72 -0.35
CA ALA A 195 -0.48 33.85 0.40
C ALA A 195 0.46 34.91 -0.22
N LEU A 196 0.55 34.98 -1.55
CA LEU A 196 1.30 36.03 -2.25
C LEU A 196 0.73 37.43 -1.97
N GLY A 197 -0.61 37.58 -1.98
CA GLY A 197 -1.26 38.82 -1.61
C GLY A 197 -0.92 39.27 -0.19
N CYS A 198 -0.79 38.34 0.76
CA CYS A 198 -0.33 38.65 2.12
C CYS A 198 1.15 39.08 2.19
N MET A 199 1.93 38.84 1.17
CA MET A 199 3.35 39.27 1.08
C MET A 199 3.49 40.60 0.36
N SER A 200 2.41 41.24 -0.10
CA SER A 200 2.41 42.47 -0.91
C SER A 200 3.13 42.32 -2.26
N VAL A 201 3.12 41.11 -2.83
CA VAL A 201 3.64 40.84 -4.15
C VAL A 201 2.53 41.06 -5.18
N GLU A 202 2.74 41.93 -6.18
CA GLU A 202 1.78 42.13 -7.27
C GLU A 202 1.63 40.84 -8.10
N THR A 203 0.38 40.33 -8.19
CA THR A 203 0.07 39.07 -8.89
C THR A 203 -0.74 39.28 -10.19
N ASP A 204 -0.87 40.53 -10.65
CA ASP A 204 -1.83 40.89 -11.73
C ASP A 204 -1.49 40.34 -13.13
N GLU A 205 -0.33 39.70 -13.31
CA GLU A 205 0.11 39.18 -14.62
C GLU A 205 -0.21 37.69 -14.87
N PHE A 206 -0.89 36.99 -13.95
CA PHE A 206 -1.16 35.55 -14.11
C PHE A 206 -2.61 35.29 -14.51
N PRO A 207 -2.87 34.69 -15.69
CA PRO A 207 -4.22 34.37 -16.13
C PRO A 207 -4.88 33.34 -15.21
N GLU A 208 -6.17 33.52 -14.96
CA GLU A 208 -6.99 32.50 -14.33
C GLU A 208 -7.12 31.32 -15.28
N GLU A 209 -6.58 30.15 -14.89
CA GLU A 209 -6.89 28.90 -15.60
C GLU A 209 -8.34 28.50 -15.30
N THR A 210 -9.16 28.53 -16.34
CA THR A 210 -10.55 28.00 -16.39
C THR A 210 -10.58 26.49 -16.31
#